data_ab7537047cae41b7f15b0877454201a3
#
_entry.id   ab7537047cae41b7f15b0877454201a3
#
_cell.length_a   1.000
_cell.length_b   1.000
_cell.length_c   1.000
_cell.angle_alpha   90.00
_cell.angle_beta   90.00
_cell.angle_gamma   90.00
#
_symmetry.space_group_name_H-M   'P 1'
#
loop_
_entity.id
_entity.type
_entity.pdbx_description
1 polymer ?
#
loop_
_entity_poly.entity_id
_entity_poly.type
_entity_poly.pdbx_seq_one_letter_code
_entity_poly.pdbx_strand_id
1 'polypeptide(L)'
;TGSVCGIDLETLRQAASDSKLVIIPPFSLGEKGRLWILDPIQVAFEVATRLRAKKLIVLDTFPLPNFDNTDSSEITTDSISKWLENEPDLPSVQKMQLTALTEACVRGVERCHLLDGSIEGALLAELLTPKGAGVMITNSSYKRIRPARLNDLQSIMENLSSPAQHSAIVSRTPEYIERQIGNYMVYCVDEDVDGCCEIIQR
;
A
#
# COMPACT_ATOMS: atom_id res chain seq x y z
N THR A 1 -17.22 -23.78 -9.35
CA THR A 1 -16.51 -22.48 -9.39
C THR A 1 -15.66 -22.45 -10.63
N GLY A 2 -15.77 -21.35 -11.40
CA GLY A 2 -14.95 -21.10 -12.58
C GLY A 2 -13.70 -20.28 -12.24
N SER A 3 -12.74 -20.24 -13.17
CA SER A 3 -11.61 -19.32 -13.11
C SER A 3 -11.77 -18.19 -14.13
N VAL A 4 -11.20 -17.03 -13.84
CA VAL A 4 -11.23 -15.87 -14.74
C VAL A 4 -10.28 -16.13 -15.91
N CYS A 5 -10.83 -16.29 -17.12
CA CYS A 5 -10.02 -16.51 -18.32
C CYS A 5 -9.72 -15.22 -19.09
N GLY A 6 -10.62 -14.25 -19.07
CA GLY A 6 -10.50 -12.99 -19.79
C GLY A 6 -11.25 -11.85 -19.11
N ILE A 7 -10.77 -10.64 -19.32
CA ILE A 7 -11.38 -9.40 -18.83
C ILE A 7 -11.31 -8.38 -19.98
N ASP A 8 -12.42 -7.72 -20.26
CA ASP A 8 -12.47 -6.59 -21.19
C ASP A 8 -11.91 -5.33 -20.51
N LEU A 9 -10.59 -5.19 -20.62
CA LEU A 9 -9.87 -4.07 -19.99
C LEU A 9 -10.14 -2.73 -20.69
N GLU A 10 -10.49 -2.76 -21.97
CA GLU A 10 -10.75 -1.53 -22.72
C GLU A 10 -12.04 -0.87 -22.24
N THR A 11 -13.11 -1.65 -22.14
CA THR A 11 -14.39 -1.19 -21.56
C THR A 11 -14.23 -0.70 -20.13
N LEU A 12 -13.46 -1.41 -19.30
CA LEU A 12 -13.21 -0.99 -17.90
C LEU A 12 -12.43 0.32 -17.82
N ARG A 13 -11.38 0.49 -18.63
CA ARG A 13 -10.59 1.71 -18.66
C ARG A 13 -11.42 2.91 -19.15
N GLN A 14 -12.21 2.72 -20.18
CA GLN A 14 -13.09 3.77 -20.67
C GLN A 14 -14.11 4.19 -19.62
N ALA A 15 -14.77 3.22 -18.96
CA ALA A 15 -15.73 3.52 -17.90
C ALA A 15 -15.08 4.25 -16.72
N ALA A 16 -13.87 3.88 -16.33
CA ALA A 16 -13.12 4.55 -15.28
C ALA A 16 -12.66 5.97 -15.67
N SER A 17 -12.25 6.17 -16.95
CA SER A 17 -11.83 7.50 -17.43
C SER A 17 -12.99 8.49 -17.50
N ASP A 18 -14.22 8.00 -17.73
CA ASP A 18 -15.44 8.80 -17.68
C ASP A 18 -15.89 9.16 -16.25
N SER A 19 -15.04 8.92 -15.23
CA SER A 19 -15.33 9.12 -13.81
C SER A 19 -16.57 8.34 -13.32
N LYS A 20 -16.84 7.20 -13.89
CA LYS A 20 -17.95 6.32 -13.50
C LYS A 20 -17.51 5.34 -12.43
N LEU A 21 -18.41 5.04 -11.51
CA LEU A 21 -18.27 3.92 -10.60
C LEU A 21 -18.64 2.63 -11.35
N VAL A 22 -17.66 1.73 -11.49
CA VAL A 22 -17.86 0.42 -12.14
C VAL A 22 -18.09 -0.65 -11.08
N ILE A 23 -19.22 -1.33 -11.15
CA ILE A 23 -19.55 -2.46 -10.28
C ILE A 23 -19.38 -3.75 -11.07
N ILE A 24 -18.50 -4.63 -10.61
CA ILE A 24 -18.20 -5.91 -11.26
C ILE A 24 -18.72 -7.04 -10.34
N PRO A 25 -19.77 -7.74 -10.75
CA PRO A 25 -20.28 -8.86 -9.96
C PRO A 25 -19.39 -10.11 -10.13
N PRO A 26 -19.35 -11.02 -9.13
CA PRO A 26 -18.51 -12.21 -9.17
C PRO A 26 -19.15 -13.36 -9.99
N PHE A 27 -19.59 -13.06 -11.18
CA PHE A 27 -20.08 -14.07 -12.14
C PHE A 27 -19.73 -13.69 -13.57
N SER A 28 -19.61 -14.67 -14.43
CA SER A 28 -19.23 -14.52 -15.82
C SER A 28 -20.00 -15.47 -16.72
N LEU A 29 -20.08 -15.10 -17.98
CA LEU A 29 -20.53 -15.99 -19.05
C LEU A 29 -19.34 -16.80 -19.55
N GLY A 30 -19.43 -18.10 -19.41
CA GLY A 30 -18.49 -19.03 -20.00
C GLY A 30 -18.85 -19.39 -21.44
N GLU A 31 -18.13 -20.33 -22.02
CA GLU A 31 -18.42 -20.88 -23.32
C GLU A 31 -19.88 -21.35 -23.40
N LYS A 32 -20.51 -21.17 -24.53
CA LYS A 32 -21.92 -21.51 -24.81
C LYS A 32 -22.94 -20.75 -23.93
N GLY A 33 -22.58 -19.57 -23.39
CA GLY A 33 -23.53 -18.72 -22.65
C GLY A 33 -23.91 -19.24 -21.26
N ARG A 34 -23.18 -20.22 -20.72
CA ARG A 34 -23.42 -20.72 -19.35
C ARG A 34 -22.91 -19.71 -18.33
N LEU A 35 -23.76 -19.39 -17.34
CA LEU A 35 -23.36 -18.53 -16.23
C LEU A 35 -22.50 -19.32 -15.22
N TRP A 36 -21.38 -18.72 -14.81
CA TRP A 36 -20.48 -19.24 -13.78
C TRP A 36 -20.35 -18.27 -12.64
N ILE A 37 -20.41 -18.79 -11.42
CA ILE A 37 -20.10 -18.04 -10.21
C ILE A 37 -18.59 -18.13 -10.02
N LEU A 38 -17.95 -16.98 -9.82
CA LEU A 38 -16.52 -16.81 -9.60
C LEU A 38 -16.26 -16.48 -8.13
N ASP A 39 -15.01 -16.69 -7.70
CA ASP A 39 -14.56 -16.18 -6.42
C ASP A 39 -14.36 -14.66 -6.51
N PRO A 40 -14.99 -13.85 -5.61
CA PRO A 40 -14.88 -12.40 -5.65
C PRO A 40 -13.44 -11.89 -5.53
N ILE A 41 -12.62 -12.55 -4.69
CA ILE A 41 -11.22 -12.18 -4.48
C ILE A 41 -10.41 -12.43 -5.76
N GLN A 42 -10.65 -13.54 -6.44
CA GLN A 42 -10.00 -13.81 -7.72
C GLN A 42 -10.39 -12.80 -8.79
N VAL A 43 -11.67 -12.41 -8.85
CA VAL A 43 -12.10 -11.36 -9.80
C VAL A 43 -11.42 -10.03 -9.49
N ALA A 44 -11.42 -9.61 -8.23
CA ALA A 44 -10.78 -8.37 -7.80
C ALA A 44 -9.26 -8.37 -8.08
N PHE A 45 -8.59 -9.48 -7.77
CA PHE A 45 -7.17 -9.70 -8.06
C PHE A 45 -6.86 -9.57 -9.56
N GLU A 46 -7.58 -10.27 -10.41
CA GLU A 46 -7.36 -10.27 -11.86
C GLU A 46 -7.64 -8.88 -12.47
N VAL A 47 -8.68 -8.20 -12.01
CA VAL A 47 -8.98 -6.83 -12.45
C VAL A 47 -7.90 -5.86 -12.01
N ALA A 48 -7.54 -5.87 -10.74
CA ALA A 48 -6.56 -4.96 -10.17
C ALA A 48 -5.17 -5.11 -10.82
N THR A 49 -4.71 -6.35 -10.98
CA THR A 49 -3.39 -6.64 -11.56
C THR A 49 -3.32 -6.25 -13.04
N ARG A 50 -4.34 -6.58 -13.83
CA ARG A 50 -4.36 -6.26 -15.26
C ARG A 50 -4.54 -4.76 -15.54
N LEU A 51 -5.27 -4.05 -14.67
CA LEU A 51 -5.39 -2.60 -14.74
C LEU A 51 -4.17 -1.87 -14.16
N ARG A 52 -3.29 -2.56 -13.45
CA ARG A 52 -2.22 -1.98 -12.62
C ARG A 52 -2.81 -0.93 -11.69
N ALA A 53 -3.80 -1.36 -10.91
CA ALA A 53 -4.50 -0.49 -9.99
C ALA A 53 -3.51 0.09 -8.96
N LYS A 54 -3.69 1.35 -8.59
CA LYS A 54 -2.91 1.96 -7.52
C LYS A 54 -3.22 1.32 -6.16
N LYS A 55 -4.49 0.96 -5.93
CA LYS A 55 -4.92 0.34 -4.68
C LYS A 55 -5.88 -0.81 -4.98
N LEU A 56 -5.73 -1.92 -4.25
CA LEU A 56 -6.70 -2.98 -4.13
C LEU A 56 -7.12 -3.07 -2.67
N ILE A 57 -8.40 -2.84 -2.38
CA ILE A 57 -8.93 -2.83 -1.02
C ILE A 57 -9.91 -4.00 -0.88
N VAL A 58 -9.66 -4.86 0.10
CA VAL A 58 -10.54 -5.95 0.47
C VAL A 58 -11.20 -5.61 1.81
N LEU A 59 -12.52 -5.65 1.81
CA LEU A 59 -13.34 -5.51 3.02
C LEU A 59 -13.83 -6.92 3.41
N ASP A 60 -13.48 -7.35 4.62
CA ASP A 60 -13.95 -8.62 5.16
C ASP A 60 -14.50 -8.42 6.57
N THR A 61 -15.31 -9.36 7.04
CA THR A 61 -15.87 -9.36 8.39
C THR A 61 -15.05 -10.19 9.38
N PHE A 62 -13.93 -10.74 8.96
CA PHE A 62 -13.00 -11.44 9.84
C PHE A 62 -12.08 -10.45 10.57
N PRO A 63 -11.70 -10.74 11.81
CA PRO A 63 -10.69 -9.93 12.51
C PRO A 63 -9.40 -9.92 11.70
N LEU A 64 -8.80 -8.73 11.63
CA LEU A 64 -7.52 -8.55 10.95
C LEU A 64 -6.45 -9.42 11.63
N PRO A 65 -5.59 -10.10 10.87
CA PRO A 65 -4.49 -10.86 11.42
C PRO A 65 -3.56 -9.95 12.24
N ASN A 66 -3.12 -10.45 13.40
CA ASN A 66 -2.12 -9.73 14.20
C ASN A 66 -0.73 -10.15 13.71
N PHE A 67 -0.08 -9.29 12.96
CA PHE A 67 1.27 -9.53 12.45
C PHE A 67 2.31 -9.11 13.50
N ASP A 68 2.86 -10.08 14.24
CA ASP A 68 4.07 -9.97 15.10
C ASP A 68 4.20 -8.69 15.95
N ASN A 69 3.13 -8.28 16.66
CA ASN A 69 3.15 -7.14 17.58
C ASN A 69 3.73 -5.83 17.00
N THR A 70 3.75 -5.67 15.70
CA THR A 70 4.14 -4.40 15.12
C THR A 70 2.94 -3.44 15.19
N ASP A 71 3.12 -2.29 15.85
CA ASP A 71 2.17 -1.15 15.83
C ASP A 71 2.01 -0.55 14.41
N SER A 72 2.66 -1.15 13.44
CA SER A 72 2.64 -0.66 12.06
C SER A 72 1.49 -1.30 11.29
N SER A 73 0.62 -0.47 10.77
CA SER A 73 -0.44 -0.87 9.84
C SER A 73 0.09 -1.30 8.45
N GLU A 74 1.42 -1.31 8.26
CA GLU A 74 2.10 -1.66 7.03
C GLU A 74 2.89 -2.95 7.17
N ILE A 75 2.76 -3.84 6.19
CA ILE A 75 3.54 -5.07 6.10
C ILE A 75 4.02 -5.30 4.67
N THR A 76 5.25 -5.80 4.50
CA THR A 76 5.79 -6.11 3.19
C THR A 76 5.37 -7.50 2.71
N THR A 77 5.36 -7.70 1.39
CA THR A 77 5.06 -9.01 0.77
C THR A 77 5.95 -10.12 1.29
N ASP A 78 7.25 -9.85 1.52
CA ASP A 78 8.20 -10.81 2.05
C ASP A 78 7.87 -11.20 3.50
N SER A 79 7.45 -10.21 4.31
CA SER A 79 7.08 -10.45 5.71
C SER A 79 5.79 -11.27 5.81
N ILE A 80 4.78 -10.98 4.98
CA ILE A 80 3.54 -11.78 4.92
C ILE A 80 3.84 -13.20 4.47
N SER A 81 4.66 -13.40 3.45
CA SER A 81 4.98 -14.72 2.95
C SER A 81 5.60 -15.59 4.04
N LYS A 82 6.54 -15.05 4.79
CA LYS A 82 7.17 -15.74 5.94
C LYS A 82 6.17 -15.98 7.07
N TRP A 83 5.31 -15.01 7.34
CA TRP A 83 4.29 -15.14 8.39
C TRP A 83 3.28 -16.25 8.03
N LEU A 84 2.82 -16.32 6.78
CA LEU A 84 1.91 -17.36 6.30
C LEU A 84 2.49 -18.78 6.39
N GLU A 85 3.80 -18.94 6.31
CA GLU A 85 4.49 -20.21 6.51
C GLU A 85 4.44 -20.68 7.97
N ASN A 86 4.42 -19.72 8.91
CA ASN A 86 4.45 -19.98 10.36
C ASN A 86 3.05 -20.06 11.00
N GLU A 87 1.99 -19.75 10.25
CA GLU A 87 0.59 -19.76 10.74
C GLU A 87 -0.25 -20.87 10.05
N PRO A 88 -0.03 -22.15 10.42
CA PRO A 88 -0.74 -23.26 9.77
C PRO A 88 -2.24 -23.26 10.08
N ASP A 89 -2.66 -22.72 11.23
CA ASP A 89 -4.04 -22.73 11.71
C ASP A 89 -4.88 -21.57 11.18
N LEU A 90 -4.31 -20.72 10.33
CA LEU A 90 -5.04 -19.60 9.72
C LEU A 90 -6.20 -20.15 8.86
N PRO A 91 -7.43 -19.60 9.00
CA PRO A 91 -8.56 -20.00 8.18
C PRO A 91 -8.23 -19.92 6.68
N SER A 92 -8.61 -20.95 5.94
CA SER A 92 -8.23 -21.07 4.51
C SER A 92 -8.66 -19.87 3.67
N VAL A 93 -9.80 -19.24 4.01
CA VAL A 93 -10.28 -18.02 3.34
C VAL A 93 -9.32 -16.85 3.57
N GLN A 94 -8.90 -16.63 4.82
CA GLN A 94 -7.94 -15.56 5.14
C GLN A 94 -6.58 -15.80 4.48
N LYS A 95 -6.11 -17.05 4.48
CA LYS A 95 -4.88 -17.43 3.80
C LYS A 95 -4.95 -17.15 2.31
N MET A 96 -6.07 -17.49 1.67
CA MET A 96 -6.30 -17.22 0.26
C MET A 96 -6.34 -15.71 -0.04
N GLN A 97 -6.99 -14.90 0.79
CA GLN A 97 -7.06 -13.46 0.64
C GLN A 97 -5.69 -12.81 0.76
N LEU A 98 -4.94 -13.12 1.83
CA LEU A 98 -3.59 -12.59 2.04
C LEU A 98 -2.64 -12.99 0.91
N THR A 99 -2.73 -14.24 0.44
CA THR A 99 -1.93 -14.70 -0.70
C THR A 99 -2.29 -13.92 -1.96
N ALA A 100 -3.57 -13.70 -2.24
CA ALA A 100 -4.01 -12.95 -3.41
C ALA A 100 -3.57 -11.48 -3.36
N LEU A 101 -3.66 -10.83 -2.18
CA LEU A 101 -3.21 -9.45 -1.98
C LEU A 101 -1.69 -9.32 -2.13
N THR A 102 -0.94 -10.26 -1.55
CA THR A 102 0.53 -10.33 -1.68
C THR A 102 0.94 -10.49 -3.14
N GLU A 103 0.33 -11.43 -3.84
CA GLU A 103 0.62 -11.67 -5.25
C GLU A 103 0.19 -10.48 -6.15
N ALA A 104 -0.88 -9.77 -5.80
CA ALA A 104 -1.29 -8.55 -6.51
C ALA A 104 -0.22 -7.46 -6.43
N CYS A 105 0.39 -7.25 -5.25
CA CYS A 105 1.50 -6.32 -5.09
C CYS A 105 2.73 -6.75 -5.91
N VAL A 106 3.08 -8.04 -5.89
CA VAL A 106 4.19 -8.58 -6.70
C VAL A 106 3.94 -8.37 -8.19
N ARG A 107 2.68 -8.47 -8.65
CA ARG A 107 2.28 -8.27 -10.05
C ARG A 107 2.05 -6.80 -10.44
N GLY A 108 2.34 -5.85 -9.53
CA GLY A 108 2.40 -4.43 -9.87
C GLY A 108 1.20 -3.58 -9.43
N VAL A 109 0.34 -4.08 -8.54
CA VAL A 109 -0.56 -3.23 -7.75
C VAL A 109 0.31 -2.52 -6.71
N GLU A 110 0.25 -1.19 -6.63
CA GLU A 110 1.14 -0.43 -5.77
C GLU A 110 0.93 -0.76 -4.28
N ARG A 111 -0.32 -0.86 -3.85
CA ARG A 111 -0.72 -1.13 -2.45
C ARG A 111 -1.97 -1.99 -2.40
N CYS A 112 -1.97 -2.96 -1.51
CA CYS A 112 -3.16 -3.73 -1.18
C CYS A 112 -3.54 -3.49 0.26
N HIS A 113 -4.84 -3.42 0.55
CA HIS A 113 -5.35 -3.14 1.89
C HIS A 113 -6.37 -4.21 2.29
N LEU A 114 -6.26 -4.68 3.51
CA LEU A 114 -7.25 -5.55 4.13
C LEU A 114 -7.89 -4.80 5.30
N LEU A 115 -9.19 -4.60 5.23
CA LEU A 115 -9.96 -3.85 6.22
C LEU A 115 -11.00 -4.74 6.88
N ASP A 116 -11.29 -4.46 8.15
CA ASP A 116 -12.46 -5.01 8.82
C ASP A 116 -13.70 -4.24 8.38
N GLY A 117 -14.49 -4.85 7.52
CA GLY A 117 -15.72 -4.29 6.98
C GLY A 117 -16.87 -4.18 7.99
N SER A 118 -16.74 -4.78 9.20
CA SER A 118 -17.69 -4.63 10.30
C SER A 118 -17.56 -3.28 11.02
N ILE A 119 -16.43 -2.60 10.83
CA ILE A 119 -16.16 -1.29 11.45
C ILE A 119 -16.78 -0.19 10.58
N GLU A 120 -17.71 0.55 11.17
CA GLU A 120 -18.35 1.69 10.49
C GLU A 120 -17.31 2.77 10.13
N GLY A 121 -17.29 3.18 8.86
CA GLY A 121 -16.36 4.19 8.38
C GLY A 121 -14.93 3.70 8.11
N ALA A 122 -14.61 2.41 8.26
CA ALA A 122 -13.26 1.87 8.03
C ALA A 122 -12.70 2.25 6.65
N LEU A 123 -13.50 2.12 5.59
CA LEU A 123 -13.08 2.49 4.24
C LEU A 123 -12.76 3.99 4.12
N LEU A 124 -13.56 4.85 4.74
CA LEU A 124 -13.31 6.29 4.71
C LEU A 124 -12.06 6.65 5.52
N ALA A 125 -11.88 6.03 6.68
CA ALA A 125 -10.67 6.22 7.48
C ALA A 125 -9.42 5.79 6.72
N GLU A 126 -9.46 4.67 6.00
CA GLU A 126 -8.35 4.18 5.18
C GLU A 126 -8.00 5.10 4.02
N LEU A 127 -9.00 5.69 3.39
CA LEU A 127 -8.80 6.55 2.22
C LEU A 127 -8.44 7.99 2.56
N LEU A 128 -8.89 8.50 3.72
CA LEU A 128 -8.86 9.92 4.05
C LEU A 128 -7.94 10.27 5.23
N THR A 129 -7.40 9.27 5.95
CA THR A 129 -6.53 9.54 7.08
C THR A 129 -5.14 8.93 6.89
N PRO A 130 -4.06 9.57 7.38
CA PRO A 130 -2.70 9.04 7.28
C PRO A 130 -2.51 7.72 8.05
N LYS A 131 -3.28 7.51 9.13
CA LYS A 131 -3.17 6.32 9.97
C LYS A 131 -3.84 5.11 9.33
N GLY A 132 -4.86 5.33 8.49
CA GLY A 132 -5.70 4.25 7.97
C GLY A 132 -6.54 3.54 9.03
N ALA A 133 -7.18 2.44 8.66
CA ALA A 133 -8.01 1.61 9.52
C ALA A 133 -7.76 0.10 9.35
N GLY A 134 -6.83 -0.28 8.49
CA GLY A 134 -6.57 -1.66 8.13
C GLY A 134 -5.09 -2.01 8.08
N VAL A 135 -4.82 -3.13 7.45
CA VAL A 135 -3.45 -3.59 7.13
C VAL A 135 -3.15 -3.26 5.69
N MET A 136 -2.06 -2.52 5.48
CA MET A 136 -1.55 -2.20 4.15
C MET A 136 -0.40 -3.13 3.78
N ILE A 137 -0.51 -3.72 2.60
CA ILE A 137 0.46 -4.64 2.03
C ILE A 137 1.15 -3.95 0.86
N THR A 138 2.49 -3.94 0.85
CA THR A 138 3.30 -3.35 -0.20
C THR A 138 4.43 -4.28 -0.61
N ASN A 139 4.91 -4.16 -1.84
CA ASN A 139 6.05 -4.95 -2.31
C ASN A 139 7.38 -4.49 -1.66
N SER A 140 7.45 -3.24 -1.26
CA SER A 140 8.57 -2.67 -0.51
C SER A 140 8.04 -1.67 0.49
N SER A 141 8.70 -1.53 1.65
CA SER A 141 8.28 -0.49 2.59
C SER A 141 8.24 0.88 1.89
N TYR A 142 7.10 1.55 1.97
CA TYR A 142 6.95 2.92 1.46
C TYR A 142 7.66 3.94 2.38
N LYS A 143 7.96 3.52 3.60
CA LYS A 143 8.79 4.25 4.56
C LYS A 143 10.22 3.79 4.45
N ARG A 144 11.13 4.68 4.11
CA ARG A 144 12.55 4.35 3.95
C ARG A 144 13.46 5.43 4.47
N ILE A 145 14.57 5.02 5.04
CA ILE A 145 15.68 5.92 5.36
C ILE A 145 16.74 5.72 4.27
N ARG A 146 17.16 6.80 3.64
CA ARG A 146 18.20 6.81 2.61
C ARG A 146 19.14 8.01 2.73
N PRO A 147 20.33 7.94 2.14
CA PRO A 147 21.16 9.13 1.98
C PRO A 147 20.42 10.24 1.23
N ALA A 148 20.58 11.47 1.68
CA ALA A 148 20.00 12.63 1.02
C ALA A 148 20.65 12.90 -0.35
N ARG A 149 19.86 13.49 -1.24
CA ARG A 149 20.29 13.93 -2.57
C ARG A 149 20.07 15.42 -2.70
N LEU A 150 20.71 16.06 -3.65
CA LEU A 150 20.54 17.51 -3.89
C LEU A 150 19.07 17.90 -4.12
N ASN A 151 18.29 17.03 -4.74
CA ASN A 151 16.86 17.27 -4.96
C ASN A 151 16.03 17.29 -3.66
N ASP A 152 16.57 16.76 -2.56
CA ASP A 152 15.90 16.76 -1.27
C ASP A 152 16.13 18.06 -0.48
N LEU A 153 17.00 18.95 -0.97
CA LEU A 153 17.43 20.16 -0.26
C LEU A 153 16.25 21.04 0.19
N GLN A 154 15.28 21.23 -0.68
CA GLN A 154 14.11 22.05 -0.36
C GLN A 154 13.30 21.43 0.76
N SER A 155 12.98 20.13 0.69
CA SER A 155 12.22 19.42 1.72
C SER A 155 12.98 19.35 3.04
N ILE A 156 14.31 19.20 3.01
CA ILE A 156 15.16 19.29 4.22
C ILE A 156 15.03 20.66 4.87
N MET A 157 15.10 21.73 4.08
CA MET A 157 14.95 23.10 4.58
C MET A 157 13.56 23.35 5.18
N GLU A 158 12.51 22.87 4.54
CA GLU A 158 11.13 22.96 5.04
C GLU A 158 10.98 22.25 6.40
N ASN A 159 11.52 21.02 6.51
CA ASN A 159 11.51 20.26 7.76
C ASN A 159 12.29 20.96 8.89
N LEU A 160 13.46 21.54 8.58
CA LEU A 160 14.25 22.29 9.57
C LEU A 160 13.62 23.63 9.97
N SER A 161 12.74 24.18 9.14
CA SER A 161 12.07 25.47 9.36
C SER A 161 10.73 25.32 10.09
N SER A 162 10.27 24.09 10.38
CA SER A 162 8.99 23.84 11.01
C SER A 162 8.92 24.41 12.43
N PRO A 163 7.88 25.18 12.77
CA PRO A 163 7.75 25.87 14.08
C PRO A 163 7.77 24.92 15.29
N ALA A 164 7.33 23.67 15.13
CA ALA A 164 7.30 22.69 16.20
C ALA A 164 8.67 22.23 16.69
N GLN A 165 9.73 22.52 15.94
CA GLN A 165 11.09 22.02 16.17
C GLN A 165 12.08 23.09 16.62
N HIS A 166 11.68 24.34 16.71
CA HIS A 166 12.58 25.49 16.91
C HIS A 166 13.41 25.50 18.21
N SER A 167 13.09 24.67 19.20
CA SER A 167 13.83 24.64 20.49
C SER A 167 14.98 23.63 20.54
N ALA A 168 15.08 22.72 19.57
CA ALA A 168 16.02 21.59 19.60
C ALA A 168 16.92 21.48 18.35
N ILE A 169 16.68 22.28 17.30
CA ILE A 169 17.35 22.14 16.00
C ILE A 169 18.26 23.32 15.73
N VAL A 170 19.50 23.03 15.35
CA VAL A 170 20.45 24.05 14.90
C VAL A 170 20.09 24.46 13.47
N SER A 171 19.74 25.74 13.28
CA SER A 171 19.52 26.29 11.94
C SER A 171 20.77 26.12 11.07
N ARG A 172 20.54 25.63 9.84
CA ARG A 172 21.58 25.48 8.82
C ARG A 172 21.19 26.30 7.59
N THR A 173 22.20 26.88 6.90
CA THR A 173 21.94 27.56 5.64
C THR A 173 21.85 26.54 4.49
N PRO A 174 21.12 26.85 3.40
CA PRO A 174 21.06 26.00 2.23
C PRO A 174 22.42 25.59 1.70
N GLU A 175 23.37 26.55 1.64
CA GLU A 175 24.75 26.34 1.14
C GLU A 175 25.52 25.36 2.04
N TYR A 176 25.26 25.39 3.36
CA TYR A 176 25.86 24.43 4.30
C TYR A 176 25.35 23.04 4.03
N ILE A 177 24.01 22.88 3.91
CA ILE A 177 23.37 21.56 3.68
C ILE A 177 23.82 21.01 2.32
N GLU A 178 23.84 21.83 1.27
CA GLU A 178 24.28 21.42 -0.06
C GLU A 178 25.72 20.87 -0.03
N ARG A 179 26.62 21.56 0.66
CA ARG A 179 28.03 21.14 0.80
C ARG A 179 28.17 19.84 1.59
N GLN A 180 27.32 19.63 2.57
CA GLN A 180 27.37 18.48 3.48
C GLN A 180 26.29 17.43 3.16
N ILE A 181 25.67 17.46 1.99
CA ILE A 181 24.52 16.63 1.64
C ILE A 181 24.78 15.12 1.83
N GLY A 182 26.01 14.68 1.61
CA GLY A 182 26.42 13.29 1.82
C GLY A 182 26.39 12.82 3.27
N ASN A 183 26.33 13.76 4.24
CA ASN A 183 26.21 13.46 5.66
C ASN A 183 24.76 13.46 6.13
N TYR A 184 23.80 13.77 5.25
CA TYR A 184 22.38 13.77 5.60
C TYR A 184 21.72 12.46 5.23
N MET A 185 20.90 11.98 6.15
CA MET A 185 19.94 10.90 5.89
C MET A 185 18.53 11.48 5.91
N VAL A 186 17.70 11.05 4.99
CA VAL A 186 16.30 11.45 4.92
C VAL A 186 15.39 10.27 5.19
N TYR A 187 14.35 10.52 5.96
CA TYR A 187 13.23 9.61 6.13
C TYR A 187 12.16 10.00 5.12
N CYS A 188 11.87 9.09 4.22
CA CYS A 188 10.90 9.30 3.16
C CYS A 188 9.64 8.45 3.41
N VAL A 189 8.51 9.06 3.13
CA VAL A 189 7.22 8.39 3.01
C VAL A 189 6.81 8.52 1.55
N ASP A 190 6.77 7.42 0.82
CA ASP A 190 6.74 7.41 -0.65
C ASP A 190 7.93 8.18 -1.26
N GLU A 191 7.65 9.22 -2.01
CA GLU A 191 8.66 10.11 -2.60
C GLU A 191 8.91 11.37 -1.74
N ASP A 192 8.05 11.64 -0.76
CA ASP A 192 8.13 12.84 0.08
C ASP A 192 9.12 12.64 1.23
N VAL A 193 9.91 13.67 1.51
CA VAL A 193 10.85 13.70 2.63
C VAL A 193 10.13 14.23 3.87
N ASP A 194 9.84 13.34 4.81
CA ASP A 194 9.07 13.62 6.03
C ASP A 194 9.96 13.91 7.24
N GLY A 195 11.25 13.62 7.13
CA GLY A 195 12.24 13.91 8.15
C GLY A 195 13.66 13.84 7.65
N CYS A 196 14.59 14.45 8.40
CA CYS A 196 16.01 14.41 8.08
C CYS A 196 16.89 14.41 9.34
N CYS A 197 18.10 13.87 9.21
CA CYS A 197 19.15 13.99 10.23
C CYS A 197 20.52 14.17 9.58
N GLU A 198 21.42 14.92 10.26
CA GLU A 198 22.83 15.06 9.89
C GLU A 198 23.66 14.08 10.72
N ILE A 199 24.50 13.27 10.08
CA ILE A 199 25.45 12.36 10.72
C ILE A 199 26.78 13.11 10.85
N ILE A 200 27.17 13.47 12.06
CA ILE A 200 28.44 14.12 12.34
C ILE A 200 29.40 13.05 12.87
N GLN A 201 30.44 12.75 12.10
CA GLN A 201 31.56 11.95 12.61
C GLN A 201 32.40 12.83 13.55
N ARG A 202 32.52 12.39 14.81
CA ARG A 202 33.41 13.00 15.79
C ARG A 202 34.79 12.35 15.78
#